data_010ba813f3e221eb29ff7e4d4554ed11
#
_entry.id   010ba813f3e221eb29ff7e4d4554ed11
#
_cell.length_a   1.000
_cell.length_b   1.000
_cell.length_c   1.000
_cell.angle_alpha   90.00
_cell.angle_beta   90.00
_cell.angle_gamma   90.00
#
_symmetry.space_group_name_H-M   'P 1'
#
loop_
_entity.id
_entity.type
_entity.pdbx_description
1 polymer ?
#
loop_
_entity_poly.entity_id
_entity_poly.type
_entity_poly.pdbx_seq_one_letter_code
_entity_poly.pdbx_strand_id
1 'polypeptide(L)'
;MENKEKIIIVALIIVIVALLVGIFTAMPHTAKKDAKLIFKSNSTLTEGGSIKIKLTDVNGTAIANQTVNITITDKNKSSDYHSVVTDSKGIGTLKIDKDSGKYNVTVSYNGNDNFTGCNATKKIKIEKKVVEETSQSQNEYVGDDSSSSSSSNENYRPDVDSGGITRETADKFGYEYTTDHGGHYIGKNDHWDENAGVYHD
;
A
#
# COMPACT_ATOMS: atom_id res chain seq x y z
N MET A 1 -1.00 -43.50 66.15
CA MET A 1 -1.98 -42.67 65.37
C MET A 1 -1.33 -41.82 64.32
N GLU A 2 -0.19 -41.22 64.57
CA GLU A 2 0.52 -40.29 63.67
C GLU A 2 0.88 -40.85 62.25
N ASN A 3 1.24 -42.11 62.11
CA ASN A 3 1.62 -42.73 60.87
C ASN A 3 0.42 -42.98 59.93
N LYS A 4 -0.77 -43.20 60.44
CA LYS A 4 -1.99 -43.43 59.64
C LYS A 4 -2.44 -42.12 58.98
N GLU A 5 -2.36 -41.01 59.71
CA GLU A 5 -2.72 -39.68 59.19
C GLU A 5 -1.76 -39.26 58.06
N LYS A 6 -0.45 -39.49 58.22
CA LYS A 6 0.56 -39.22 57.24
C LYS A 6 0.31 -40.04 55.92
N ILE A 7 -0.06 -41.32 56.09
CA ILE A 7 -0.38 -42.19 54.95
C ILE A 7 -1.65 -41.68 54.22
N ILE A 8 -2.67 -41.22 54.89
CA ILE A 8 -3.89 -40.67 54.32
C ILE A 8 -3.58 -39.37 53.55
N ILE A 9 -2.77 -38.50 54.13
CA ILE A 9 -2.38 -37.23 53.47
C ILE A 9 -1.61 -37.51 52.20
N VAL A 10 -0.63 -38.43 52.22
CA VAL A 10 0.15 -38.81 51.02
C VAL A 10 -0.74 -39.40 49.92
N ALA A 11 -1.67 -40.29 50.30
CA ALA A 11 -2.63 -40.87 49.36
C ALA A 11 -3.53 -39.79 48.71
N LEU A 12 -3.96 -38.81 49.47
CA LEU A 12 -4.80 -37.71 49.00
C LEU A 12 -4.04 -36.80 48.01
N ILE A 13 -2.77 -36.53 48.32
CA ILE A 13 -1.87 -35.77 47.40
C ILE A 13 -1.68 -36.53 46.08
N ILE A 14 -1.47 -37.84 46.12
CA ILE A 14 -1.31 -38.66 44.92
C ILE A 14 -2.58 -38.60 44.07
N VAL A 15 -3.77 -38.70 44.67
CA VAL A 15 -5.06 -38.59 43.96
C VAL A 15 -5.23 -37.21 43.32
N ILE A 16 -4.89 -36.13 44.05
CA ILE A 16 -4.97 -34.77 43.51
C ILE A 16 -4.02 -34.59 42.33
N VAL A 17 -2.78 -35.06 42.45
CA VAL A 17 -1.79 -35.01 41.34
C VAL A 17 -2.27 -35.81 40.13
N ALA A 18 -2.80 -37.01 40.34
CA ALA A 18 -3.38 -37.83 39.28
C ALA A 18 -4.56 -37.18 38.57
N LEU A 19 -5.45 -36.50 39.34
CA LEU A 19 -6.57 -35.73 38.78
C LEU A 19 -6.08 -34.53 37.97
N LEU A 20 -5.09 -33.80 38.47
CA LEU A 20 -4.51 -32.64 37.77
C LEU A 20 -3.82 -33.08 36.45
N VAL A 21 -3.08 -34.17 36.45
CA VAL A 21 -2.45 -34.74 35.25
C VAL A 21 -3.53 -35.22 34.28
N GLY A 22 -4.59 -35.88 34.78
CA GLY A 22 -5.72 -36.33 33.96
C GLY A 22 -6.44 -35.16 33.26
N ILE A 23 -6.65 -34.03 33.96
CA ILE A 23 -7.28 -32.84 33.37
C ILE A 23 -6.35 -32.23 32.32
N PHE A 24 -5.04 -32.17 32.57
CA PHE A 24 -4.08 -31.58 31.64
C PHE A 24 -3.94 -32.38 30.34
N THR A 25 -4.01 -33.72 30.41
CA THR A 25 -3.96 -34.59 29.23
C THR A 25 -5.28 -34.69 28.46
N ALA A 26 -6.41 -34.37 29.11
CA ALA A 26 -7.74 -34.41 28.50
C ALA A 26 -8.12 -33.10 27.76
N MET A 27 -7.30 -32.04 27.80
CA MET A 27 -7.56 -30.83 27.04
C MET A 27 -7.47 -31.13 25.56
N PRO A 28 -8.55 -30.95 24.79
CA PRO A 28 -8.48 -31.15 23.33
C PRO A 28 -7.53 -30.10 22.77
N HIS A 29 -6.38 -30.53 22.26
CA HIS A 29 -5.55 -29.69 21.43
C HIS A 29 -6.27 -29.50 20.10
N THR A 30 -7.07 -28.42 19.97
CA THR A 30 -7.65 -28.06 18.68
C THR A 30 -6.50 -27.82 17.71
N ALA A 31 -6.44 -28.62 16.65
CA ALA A 31 -5.42 -28.45 15.61
C ALA A 31 -5.55 -27.03 15.02
N LYS A 32 -4.44 -26.30 15.01
CA LYS A 32 -4.40 -24.96 14.42
C LYS A 32 -4.77 -25.06 12.94
N LYS A 33 -5.52 -24.08 12.45
CA LYS A 33 -5.83 -23.94 11.02
C LYS A 33 -4.62 -23.38 10.28
N ASP A 34 -4.37 -23.87 9.09
CA ASP A 34 -3.28 -23.33 8.27
C ASP A 34 -3.61 -21.93 7.78
N ALA A 35 -2.62 -21.04 7.89
CA ALA A 35 -2.67 -19.69 7.38
C ALA A 35 -1.87 -19.55 6.07
N LYS A 36 -2.23 -18.55 5.26
CA LYS A 36 -1.59 -18.25 3.98
C LYS A 36 -1.36 -16.76 3.83
N LEU A 37 -0.14 -16.38 3.42
CA LEU A 37 0.24 -15.01 3.06
C LEU A 37 0.32 -14.86 1.54
N ILE A 38 -0.29 -13.78 1.01
CA ILE A 38 -0.31 -13.47 -0.42
C ILE A 38 0.06 -12.01 -0.61
N PHE A 39 0.98 -11.71 -1.55
CA PHE A 39 1.23 -10.35 -2.00
C PHE A 39 0.09 -9.85 -2.89
N LYS A 40 -0.52 -8.73 -2.56
CA LYS A 40 -1.55 -8.05 -3.34
C LYS A 40 -0.98 -6.94 -4.22
N SER A 41 0.19 -6.40 -3.88
CA SER A 41 0.90 -5.41 -4.68
C SER A 41 1.60 -6.03 -5.89
N ASN A 42 1.80 -5.22 -6.94
CA ASN A 42 2.57 -5.60 -8.12
C ASN A 42 4.05 -5.88 -7.79
N SER A 43 4.78 -6.46 -8.74
CA SER A 43 6.22 -6.66 -8.62
C SER A 43 7.02 -5.40 -8.93
N THR A 44 6.40 -4.41 -9.57
CA THR A 44 6.96 -3.08 -9.82
C THR A 44 6.14 -2.06 -9.05
N LEU A 45 6.80 -1.21 -8.29
CA LEU A 45 6.24 -0.12 -7.50
C LEU A 45 7.03 1.15 -7.79
N THR A 46 6.43 2.31 -7.58
CA THR A 46 7.14 3.61 -7.61
C THR A 46 7.64 3.98 -6.22
N GLU A 47 8.64 4.85 -6.14
CA GLU A 47 9.10 5.45 -4.87
C GLU A 47 7.91 6.07 -4.12
N GLY A 48 7.83 5.82 -2.81
CA GLY A 48 6.68 6.20 -1.98
C GLY A 48 5.43 5.32 -2.13
N GLY A 49 5.50 4.29 -2.97
CA GLY A 49 4.44 3.30 -3.13
C GLY A 49 4.19 2.45 -1.88
N SER A 50 3.34 1.44 -1.98
CA SER A 50 3.02 0.59 -0.84
C SER A 50 3.06 -0.89 -1.18
N ILE A 51 3.63 -1.69 -0.29
CA ILE A 51 3.49 -3.14 -0.28
C ILE A 51 2.17 -3.47 0.42
N LYS A 52 1.33 -4.25 -0.26
CA LYS A 52 0.09 -4.80 0.30
C LYS A 52 0.18 -6.31 0.35
N ILE A 53 -0.12 -6.88 1.50
CA ILE A 53 -0.23 -8.33 1.72
C ILE A 53 -1.64 -8.67 2.17
N LYS A 54 -2.03 -9.92 1.98
CA LYS A 54 -3.27 -10.46 2.52
C LYS A 54 -2.98 -11.75 3.28
N LEU A 55 -3.47 -11.84 4.53
CA LEU A 55 -3.41 -13.01 5.39
C LEU A 55 -4.80 -13.66 5.42
N THR A 56 -4.85 -14.94 5.08
CA THR A 56 -6.10 -15.74 5.07
C THR A 56 -5.84 -17.11 5.66
N ASP A 57 -6.91 -17.84 5.99
CA ASP A 57 -6.86 -19.29 6.13
C ASP A 57 -6.79 -19.97 4.74
N VAL A 58 -6.72 -21.30 4.72
CA VAL A 58 -6.68 -22.09 3.47
C VAL A 58 -7.95 -21.94 2.62
N ASN A 59 -9.07 -21.61 3.24
CA ASN A 59 -10.36 -21.42 2.57
C ASN A 59 -10.51 -20.00 2.01
N GLY A 60 -9.51 -19.11 2.24
CA GLY A 60 -9.54 -17.72 1.80
C GLY A 60 -10.24 -16.77 2.76
N THR A 61 -10.65 -17.25 3.95
CA THR A 61 -11.23 -16.39 5.01
C THR A 61 -10.16 -15.45 5.55
N ALA A 62 -10.48 -14.17 5.64
CA ALA A 62 -9.55 -13.16 6.14
C ALA A 62 -9.19 -13.39 7.61
N ILE A 63 -7.90 -13.25 7.94
CA ILE A 63 -7.41 -13.27 9.33
C ILE A 63 -7.03 -11.83 9.69
N ALA A 64 -7.88 -11.20 10.49
CA ALA A 64 -7.76 -9.81 10.90
C ALA A 64 -6.96 -9.65 12.22
N ASN A 65 -6.52 -8.41 12.48
CA ASN A 65 -5.85 -8.03 13.74
C ASN A 65 -4.60 -8.87 14.05
N GLN A 66 -3.87 -9.30 13.02
CA GLN A 66 -2.64 -10.07 13.18
C GLN A 66 -1.43 -9.23 12.76
N THR A 67 -0.36 -9.33 13.55
CA THR A 67 0.92 -8.72 13.21
C THR A 67 1.65 -9.58 12.18
N VAL A 68 2.01 -8.96 11.05
CA VAL A 68 2.84 -9.57 10.00
C VAL A 68 4.14 -8.80 9.93
N ASN A 69 5.26 -9.51 10.04
CA ASN A 69 6.60 -8.96 9.89
C ASN A 69 6.99 -8.89 8.42
N ILE A 70 7.61 -7.80 8.02
CA ILE A 70 8.06 -7.55 6.65
C ILE A 70 9.54 -7.22 6.69
N THR A 71 10.35 -7.98 5.97
CA THR A 71 11.78 -7.73 5.81
C THR A 71 12.04 -7.34 4.36
N ILE A 72 12.66 -6.18 4.16
CA ILE A 72 13.06 -5.68 2.84
C ILE A 72 14.57 -5.76 2.75
N THR A 73 15.09 -6.59 1.85
CA THR A 73 16.52 -6.81 1.66
C THR A 73 16.97 -6.27 0.30
N ASP A 74 17.98 -5.44 0.29
CA ASP A 74 18.56 -4.88 -0.91
C ASP A 74 19.58 -5.84 -1.59
N LYS A 75 20.18 -5.39 -2.71
CA LYS A 75 21.22 -6.13 -3.44
C LYS A 75 22.49 -6.36 -2.62
N ASN A 76 22.79 -5.51 -1.63
CA ASN A 76 23.96 -5.57 -0.78
C ASN A 76 23.73 -6.44 0.46
N LYS A 77 22.55 -7.11 0.56
CA LYS A 77 22.11 -7.91 1.71
C LYS A 77 21.84 -7.07 2.98
N SER A 78 21.70 -5.75 2.86
CA SER A 78 21.17 -4.92 3.93
C SER A 78 19.67 -5.14 4.06
N SER A 79 19.19 -5.29 5.29
CA SER A 79 17.79 -5.63 5.57
C SER A 79 17.15 -4.63 6.52
N ASP A 80 15.96 -4.16 6.15
CA ASP A 80 15.10 -3.35 7.01
C ASP A 80 13.91 -4.18 7.48
N TYR A 81 13.55 -3.98 8.73
CA TYR A 81 12.52 -4.74 9.42
C TYR A 81 11.35 -3.84 9.74
N HIS A 82 10.17 -4.25 9.32
CA HIS A 82 8.91 -3.56 9.56
C HIS A 82 7.86 -4.54 10.06
N SER A 83 6.78 -4.01 10.62
CA SER A 83 5.59 -4.80 10.96
C SER A 83 4.33 -4.04 10.58
N VAL A 84 3.29 -4.76 10.19
CA VAL A 84 1.97 -4.22 9.89
C VAL A 84 0.91 -5.09 10.57
N VAL A 85 -0.22 -4.49 10.92
CA VAL A 85 -1.38 -5.21 11.44
C VAL A 85 -2.40 -5.38 10.32
N THR A 86 -2.97 -6.58 10.20
CA THR A 86 -3.99 -6.85 9.21
C THR A 86 -5.35 -6.24 9.60
N ASP A 87 -6.01 -5.62 8.63
CA ASP A 87 -7.36 -5.05 8.79
C ASP A 87 -8.46 -6.14 8.80
N SER A 88 -9.74 -5.73 8.84
CA SER A 88 -10.91 -6.63 8.81
C SER A 88 -10.99 -7.52 7.56
N LYS A 89 -10.29 -7.15 6.46
CA LYS A 89 -10.19 -7.92 5.22
C LYS A 89 -8.92 -8.78 5.16
N GLY A 90 -8.15 -8.83 6.26
CA GLY A 90 -6.87 -9.51 6.35
C GLY A 90 -5.74 -8.81 5.60
N ILE A 91 -5.88 -7.52 5.26
CA ILE A 91 -4.89 -6.77 4.48
C ILE A 91 -3.98 -5.99 5.41
N GLY A 92 -2.67 -6.18 5.24
CA GLY A 92 -1.62 -5.34 5.81
C GLY A 92 -1.00 -4.46 4.74
N THR A 93 -0.76 -3.19 5.04
CA THR A 93 -0.18 -2.23 4.11
C THR A 93 1.04 -1.56 4.72
N LEU A 94 2.18 -1.61 4.03
CA LEU A 94 3.42 -0.93 4.39
C LEU A 94 3.73 0.10 3.30
N LYS A 95 3.81 1.38 3.67
CA LYS A 95 4.36 2.41 2.79
C LYS A 95 5.87 2.24 2.68
N ILE A 96 6.40 2.27 1.46
CA ILE A 96 7.82 2.06 1.19
C ILE A 96 8.52 3.42 1.20
N ASP A 97 9.61 3.49 1.98
CA ASP A 97 10.57 4.59 1.97
C ASP A 97 11.91 4.02 1.50
N LYS A 98 12.00 3.76 0.21
CA LYS A 98 13.17 3.19 -0.45
C LYS A 98 13.37 3.81 -1.82
N ASP A 99 14.63 4.04 -2.16
CA ASP A 99 15.05 4.50 -3.47
C ASP A 99 14.77 3.45 -4.56
N SER A 100 14.83 3.91 -5.81
CA SER A 100 14.71 3.03 -6.96
C SER A 100 15.77 1.91 -6.93
N GLY A 101 15.32 0.69 -7.16
CA GLY A 101 16.18 -0.48 -7.04
C GLY A 101 15.44 -1.81 -7.08
N LYS A 102 16.18 -2.89 -6.89
CA LYS A 102 15.62 -4.26 -6.77
C LYS A 102 15.77 -4.73 -5.34
N TYR A 103 14.67 -5.19 -4.77
CA TYR A 103 14.57 -5.64 -3.39
C TYR A 103 13.94 -7.02 -3.30
N ASN A 104 14.37 -7.78 -2.30
CA ASN A 104 13.74 -9.04 -1.93
C ASN A 104 12.89 -8.78 -0.68
N VAL A 105 11.59 -8.98 -0.78
CA VAL A 105 10.65 -8.74 0.32
C VAL A 105 10.16 -10.07 0.86
N THR A 106 10.44 -10.33 2.12
CA THR A 106 9.94 -11.49 2.85
C THR A 106 8.90 -11.03 3.86
N VAL A 107 7.74 -11.67 3.84
CA VAL A 107 6.67 -11.43 4.80
C VAL A 107 6.48 -12.68 5.64
N SER A 108 6.29 -12.52 6.96
CA SER A 108 6.18 -13.63 7.91
C SER A 108 5.08 -13.36 8.94
N TYR A 109 4.23 -14.35 9.11
CA TYR A 109 3.26 -14.43 10.20
C TYR A 109 3.64 -15.59 11.13
N ASN A 110 3.80 -15.30 12.41
CA ASN A 110 4.26 -16.32 13.39
C ASN A 110 3.17 -17.30 13.81
N GLY A 111 1.92 -17.05 13.41
CA GLY A 111 0.78 -17.80 13.93
C GLY A 111 0.29 -17.30 15.27
N ASN A 112 -0.77 -17.92 15.75
CA ASN A 112 -1.34 -17.71 17.08
C ASN A 112 -1.96 -19.04 17.61
N ASP A 113 -2.81 -19.01 18.61
CA ASP A 113 -3.43 -20.21 19.18
C ASP A 113 -4.35 -20.93 18.19
N ASN A 114 -4.92 -20.23 17.22
CA ASN A 114 -5.88 -20.74 16.25
C ASN A 114 -5.28 -21.02 14.88
N PHE A 115 -4.15 -20.38 14.51
CA PHE A 115 -3.57 -20.43 13.17
C PHE A 115 -2.09 -20.78 13.21
N THR A 116 -1.62 -21.57 12.22
CA THR A 116 -0.21 -21.84 12.01
C THR A 116 0.51 -20.62 11.45
N GLY A 117 1.83 -20.53 11.69
CA GLY A 117 2.68 -19.53 11.04
C GLY A 117 2.87 -19.82 9.56
N CYS A 118 3.11 -18.76 8.77
CA CYS A 118 3.41 -18.87 7.35
C CYS A 118 4.30 -17.71 6.88
N ASN A 119 4.97 -17.91 5.74
CA ASN A 119 5.80 -16.88 5.13
C ASN A 119 5.60 -16.85 3.61
N ALA A 120 5.99 -15.74 2.98
CA ALA A 120 6.06 -15.61 1.54
C ALA A 120 7.17 -14.63 1.18
N THR A 121 7.79 -14.82 0.01
CA THR A 121 8.85 -13.96 -0.49
C THR A 121 8.57 -13.54 -1.92
N LYS A 122 8.83 -12.26 -2.24
CA LYS A 122 8.64 -11.69 -3.57
C LYS A 122 9.76 -10.72 -3.90
N LYS A 123 10.27 -10.79 -5.13
CA LYS A 123 11.17 -9.76 -5.68
C LYS A 123 10.34 -8.57 -6.14
N ILE A 124 10.72 -7.37 -5.71
CA ILE A 124 10.06 -6.12 -6.04
C ILE A 124 11.09 -5.18 -6.67
N LYS A 125 10.71 -4.52 -7.77
CA LYS A 125 11.42 -3.42 -8.38
C LYS A 125 10.76 -2.12 -7.94
N ILE A 126 11.53 -1.19 -7.41
CA ILE A 126 11.10 0.18 -7.15
C ILE A 126 11.65 1.05 -8.28
N GLU A 127 10.80 1.81 -8.92
CA GLU A 127 11.13 2.77 -9.97
C GLU A 127 11.03 4.18 -9.42
N LYS A 128 11.89 5.09 -9.90
CA LYS A 128 11.78 6.51 -9.56
C LYS A 128 10.37 6.98 -9.86
N LYS A 129 9.81 7.73 -8.92
CA LYS A 129 8.64 8.53 -9.22
C LYS A 129 9.09 9.61 -10.20
N VAL A 130 8.68 9.51 -11.45
CA VAL A 130 8.81 10.61 -12.41
C VAL A 130 7.91 11.71 -11.88
N VAL A 131 8.47 12.66 -11.16
CA VAL A 131 7.84 13.96 -10.99
C VAL A 131 8.11 14.63 -12.33
N GLU A 132 7.12 14.81 -13.16
CA GLU A 132 7.18 15.80 -14.21
C GLU A 132 7.43 17.12 -13.48
N GLU A 133 8.71 17.51 -13.41
CA GLU A 133 9.07 18.88 -13.05
C GLU A 133 8.47 19.73 -14.17
N THR A 134 7.32 20.34 -13.87
CA THR A 134 6.95 21.56 -14.54
C THR A 134 8.14 22.49 -14.36
N SER A 135 8.94 22.63 -15.39
CA SER A 135 10.03 23.60 -15.42
C SER A 135 9.41 24.98 -15.21
N GLN A 136 9.31 25.38 -13.94
CA GLN A 136 9.23 26.80 -13.62
C GLN A 136 10.59 27.38 -13.99
N SER A 137 10.70 27.84 -15.23
CA SER A 137 11.69 28.80 -15.62
C SER A 137 11.54 30.00 -14.67
N GLN A 138 12.43 30.10 -13.70
CA GLN A 138 12.66 31.36 -12.99
C GLN A 138 13.19 32.34 -14.04
N ASN A 139 12.30 33.09 -14.67
CA ASN A 139 12.68 34.35 -15.28
C ASN A 139 12.82 35.36 -14.15
N GLU A 140 14.08 35.64 -13.84
CA GLU A 140 14.55 36.81 -13.12
C GLU A 140 14.00 38.04 -13.87
N TYR A 141 13.11 38.77 -13.22
CA TYR A 141 12.47 39.97 -13.73
C TYR A 141 13.47 41.13 -13.67
N VAL A 142 14.12 41.42 -14.77
CA VAL A 142 14.73 42.75 -15.00
C VAL A 142 13.71 43.54 -15.83
N GLY A 143 13.12 44.55 -15.19
CA GLY A 143 12.22 45.47 -15.86
C GLY A 143 12.94 46.29 -16.93
N ASP A 144 12.31 46.38 -18.09
CA ASP A 144 12.28 47.66 -18.85
C ASP A 144 11.06 47.67 -19.76
N ASP A 145 10.54 48.85 -19.94
CA ASP A 145 9.31 49.30 -20.55
C ASP A 145 9.32 49.15 -22.06
N SER A 146 8.20 48.81 -22.65
CA SER A 146 7.67 49.28 -23.93
C SER A 146 7.07 48.22 -24.86
N SER A 147 5.76 48.40 -25.04
CA SER A 147 4.96 48.25 -26.29
C SER A 147 4.86 46.91 -27.02
N SER A 148 3.64 46.39 -26.93
CA SER A 148 2.83 45.84 -28.04
C SER A 148 3.53 45.16 -29.20
N SER A 149 3.34 43.86 -29.34
CA SER A 149 2.83 43.26 -30.57
C SER A 149 2.28 41.86 -30.28
N SER A 150 1.00 41.71 -30.45
CA SER A 150 0.29 40.44 -30.57
C SER A 150 0.82 39.68 -31.78
N SER A 151 1.73 38.77 -31.61
CA SER A 151 1.96 37.69 -32.55
C SER A 151 1.16 36.51 -32.10
N SER A 152 -0.06 36.40 -32.62
CA SER A 152 -0.86 35.18 -32.55
C SER A 152 -0.12 34.10 -33.33
N ASN A 153 0.61 33.24 -32.60
CA ASN A 153 1.12 32.01 -33.19
C ASN A 153 -0.08 31.07 -33.32
N GLU A 154 -0.74 31.07 -34.48
CA GLU A 154 -1.99 30.32 -34.75
C GLU A 154 -1.86 28.79 -34.59
N ASN A 155 -0.70 28.30 -34.17
CA ASN A 155 -0.42 26.87 -34.02
C ASN A 155 0.10 26.47 -32.64
N TYR A 156 0.05 27.34 -31.64
CA TYR A 156 0.49 26.94 -30.29
C TYR A 156 -0.59 26.09 -29.62
N ARG A 157 -0.25 24.83 -29.32
CA ARG A 157 -1.09 23.90 -28.58
C ARG A 157 -0.24 23.32 -27.42
N PRO A 158 -0.56 23.64 -26.16
CA PRO A 158 0.21 23.12 -25.02
C PRO A 158 0.04 21.61 -24.86
N ASP A 159 0.97 20.96 -24.16
CA ASP A 159 0.87 19.54 -23.85
C ASP A 159 -0.24 19.25 -22.84
N VAL A 160 -0.54 20.21 -21.97
CA VAL A 160 -1.66 20.19 -21.03
C VAL A 160 -2.25 21.61 -20.95
N ASP A 161 -3.55 21.76 -21.00
CA ASP A 161 -4.23 23.05 -20.87
C ASP A 161 -4.43 23.46 -19.40
N SER A 162 -4.96 24.64 -19.15
CA SER A 162 -5.24 25.14 -17.80
C SER A 162 -6.32 24.34 -17.04
N GLY A 163 -7.16 23.58 -17.74
CA GLY A 163 -8.15 22.67 -17.20
C GLY A 163 -7.63 21.25 -16.94
N GLY A 164 -6.37 20.97 -17.32
CA GLY A 164 -5.75 19.65 -17.11
C GLY A 164 -6.00 18.65 -18.25
N ILE A 165 -6.56 19.10 -19.39
CA ILE A 165 -6.76 18.25 -20.58
C ILE A 165 -5.44 18.16 -21.35
N THR A 166 -4.98 16.93 -21.62
CA THR A 166 -3.75 16.70 -22.38
C THR A 166 -4.00 16.85 -23.88
N ARG A 167 -2.96 17.25 -24.61
CA ARG A 167 -3.00 17.31 -26.10
C ARG A 167 -3.42 15.98 -26.72
N GLU A 168 -2.94 14.85 -26.18
CA GLU A 168 -3.31 13.51 -26.65
C GLU A 168 -4.82 13.26 -26.50
N THR A 169 -5.38 13.67 -25.35
CA THR A 169 -6.82 13.57 -25.11
C THR A 169 -7.59 14.47 -26.06
N ALA A 170 -7.13 15.72 -26.26
CA ALA A 170 -7.74 16.67 -27.16
C ALA A 170 -7.75 16.17 -28.61
N ASP A 171 -6.64 15.61 -29.08
CA ASP A 171 -6.54 15.04 -30.43
C ASP A 171 -7.46 13.84 -30.61
N LYS A 172 -7.59 12.99 -29.59
CA LYS A 172 -8.47 11.83 -29.62
C LYS A 172 -9.95 12.20 -29.74
N PHE A 173 -10.35 13.29 -29.10
CA PHE A 173 -11.75 13.74 -29.08
C PHE A 173 -12.03 14.89 -30.06
N GLY A 174 -11.02 15.36 -30.79
CA GLY A 174 -11.16 16.43 -31.75
C GLY A 174 -11.38 17.81 -31.13
N TYR A 175 -10.81 18.05 -29.94
CA TYR A 175 -10.88 19.34 -29.27
C TYR A 175 -9.91 20.34 -29.90
N GLU A 176 -10.32 21.61 -29.97
CA GLU A 176 -9.51 22.73 -30.44
C GLU A 176 -9.00 23.53 -29.22
N TYR A 177 -7.79 24.11 -29.37
CA TYR A 177 -7.22 24.94 -28.30
C TYR A 177 -7.67 26.38 -28.46
N THR A 178 -8.18 27.00 -27.41
CA THR A 178 -8.45 28.43 -27.34
C THR A 178 -7.63 29.10 -26.24
N THR A 179 -7.22 30.33 -26.44
CA THR A 179 -6.56 31.16 -25.42
C THR A 179 -7.53 31.96 -24.59
N ASP A 180 -8.81 31.94 -24.94
CA ASP A 180 -9.84 32.60 -24.16
C ASP A 180 -9.91 32.02 -22.73
N HIS A 181 -10.07 32.88 -21.75
CA HIS A 181 -10.20 32.50 -20.32
C HIS A 181 -9.06 31.65 -19.76
N GLY A 182 -7.84 31.81 -20.29
CA GLY A 182 -6.65 31.19 -19.73
C GLY A 182 -6.09 29.97 -20.47
N GLY A 183 -6.65 29.66 -21.63
CA GLY A 183 -6.16 28.61 -22.53
C GLY A 183 -6.66 27.21 -22.22
N HIS A 184 -7.66 26.75 -22.96
CA HIS A 184 -8.32 25.46 -22.78
C HIS A 184 -8.44 24.69 -24.10
N TYR A 185 -8.48 23.36 -24.02
CA TYR A 185 -8.96 22.48 -25.06
C TYR A 185 -10.48 22.38 -24.96
N ILE A 186 -11.21 22.76 -25.99
CA ILE A 186 -12.67 22.81 -26.01
C ILE A 186 -13.25 22.00 -27.15
N GLY A 187 -14.38 21.35 -26.92
CA GLY A 187 -15.19 20.73 -27.96
C GLY A 187 -15.93 21.74 -28.81
N LYS A 188 -16.44 21.34 -29.97
CA LYS A 188 -17.09 22.20 -30.96
C LYS A 188 -18.32 22.95 -30.39
N ASN A 189 -18.98 22.40 -29.39
CA ASN A 189 -20.20 22.95 -28.80
C ASN A 189 -19.99 23.54 -27.41
N ASP A 190 -18.76 23.47 -26.89
CA ASP A 190 -18.46 23.95 -25.55
C ASP A 190 -18.58 25.48 -25.51
N HIS A 191 -19.14 25.99 -24.43
CA HIS A 191 -19.25 27.40 -24.15
C HIS A 191 -18.77 27.73 -22.73
N TRP A 192 -18.28 28.94 -22.54
CA TRP A 192 -17.79 29.39 -21.26
C TRP A 192 -18.94 29.77 -20.36
N ASP A 193 -18.97 29.25 -19.12
CA ASP A 193 -19.89 29.66 -18.06
C ASP A 193 -19.23 30.71 -17.16
N GLU A 194 -19.67 31.95 -17.28
CA GLU A 194 -19.16 33.10 -16.51
C GLU A 194 -19.34 32.93 -15.00
N ASN A 195 -20.32 32.17 -14.54
CA ASN A 195 -20.61 31.98 -13.11
C ASN A 195 -19.77 30.82 -12.53
N ALA A 196 -19.54 29.79 -13.32
CA ALA A 196 -18.77 28.62 -12.88
C ALA A 196 -17.26 28.75 -13.18
N GLY A 197 -16.87 29.58 -14.16
CA GLY A 197 -15.49 29.76 -14.59
C GLY A 197 -14.91 28.53 -15.29
N VAL A 198 -15.76 27.78 -16.04
CA VAL A 198 -15.39 26.56 -16.76
C VAL A 198 -16.13 26.45 -18.08
N TYR A 199 -15.62 25.64 -19.01
CA TYR A 199 -16.33 25.29 -20.25
C TYR A 199 -17.27 24.11 -20.03
N HIS A 200 -18.45 24.18 -20.66
CA HIS A 200 -19.48 23.12 -20.70
C HIS A 200 -19.89 22.82 -22.13
N ASP A 201 -20.20 21.56 -22.44
CA ASP A 201 -20.79 21.04 -23.66
C ASP A 201 -22.33 21.25 -23.72
#